data_f0c268dbb8e337a78b4761c0c5ae7443
#
_entry.id   f0c268dbb8e337a78b4761c0c5ae7443
#
_cell.length_a   1.000
_cell.length_b   1.000
_cell.length_c   1.000
_cell.angle_alpha   90.00
_cell.angle_beta   90.00
_cell.angle_gamma   90.00
#
_symmetry.space_group_name_H-M   'P 1'
#
loop_
_entity.id
_entity.type
_entity.pdbx_description
1 polymer ?
#
loop_
_entity_poly.entity_id
_entity_poly.type
_entity_poly.pdbx_seq_one_letter_code
_entity_poly.pdbx_strand_id
1 'polypeptide(L)'
;MNDIDVFEADLNGQDLQIAIVQARFNLEYCQALSESCIKELLALGVSHADIQLVTVPGALEIPFALSQLAKTEEFDALIALGAVIRGETYHFELVSNESASGITRVSLDAGVPIANGILTCDTMRKRLLG
;
A
#
# COMPACT_ATOMS: atom_id res chain seq x y z
N MET A 1 3.71 35.12 13.25
CA MET A 1 3.22 33.76 12.96
C MET A 1 2.00 33.73 12.10
N ASN A 2 1.31 34.81 12.05
CA ASN A 2 0.01 34.85 11.37
C ASN A 2 0.10 34.90 9.86
N ASP A 3 1.32 35.06 9.36
CA ASP A 3 1.53 35.17 7.91
C ASP A 3 1.79 33.83 7.24
N ILE A 4 1.78 32.74 8.01
CA ILE A 4 2.03 31.40 7.49
C ILE A 4 0.70 30.68 7.35
N ASP A 5 0.40 30.28 6.12
CA ASP A 5 -0.78 29.45 5.86
C ASP A 5 -0.52 28.04 6.35
N VAL A 6 -1.49 27.47 7.04
CA VAL A 6 -1.42 26.10 7.54
C VAL A 6 -2.46 25.27 6.82
N PHE A 7 -1.99 24.21 6.14
CA PHE A 7 -2.90 23.25 5.51
C PHE A 7 -3.23 22.17 6.52
N GLU A 8 -4.50 22.02 6.82
CA GLU A 8 -4.94 20.95 7.71
C GLU A 8 -5.25 19.70 6.90
N ALA A 9 -5.03 18.53 7.51
CA ALA A 9 -5.36 17.29 6.87
C ALA A 9 -6.86 17.17 6.66
N ASP A 10 -7.26 16.83 5.45
CA ASP A 10 -8.65 16.55 5.12
C ASP A 10 -8.83 15.04 5.09
N LEU A 11 -9.53 14.50 6.09
CA LEU A 11 -9.76 13.07 6.22
C LEU A 11 -11.04 12.60 5.54
N ASN A 12 -11.62 13.45 4.70
CA ASN A 12 -12.81 13.10 3.94
C ASN A 12 -12.42 12.39 2.65
N GLY A 13 -12.78 11.10 2.56
CA GLY A 13 -12.50 10.28 1.38
C GLY A 13 -13.59 10.27 0.33
N GLN A 14 -14.60 11.13 0.47
CA GLN A 14 -15.70 11.15 -0.47
C GLN A 14 -15.23 11.42 -1.89
N ASP A 15 -15.72 10.61 -2.84
CA ASP A 15 -15.41 10.71 -4.27
C ASP A 15 -13.97 10.34 -4.65
N LEU A 16 -13.16 9.88 -3.70
CA LEU A 16 -11.80 9.43 -4.04
C LEU A 16 -11.82 8.03 -4.64
N GLN A 17 -11.04 7.85 -5.70
CA GLN A 17 -10.83 6.56 -6.35
C GLN A 17 -9.51 5.98 -5.85
N ILE A 18 -9.57 4.82 -5.21
CA ILE A 18 -8.42 4.20 -4.56
C ILE A 18 -8.20 2.81 -5.14
N ALA A 19 -6.96 2.45 -5.44
CA ALA A 19 -6.61 1.09 -5.76
C ALA A 19 -5.62 0.55 -4.74
N ILE A 20 -5.84 -0.70 -4.35
CA ILE A 20 -4.99 -1.42 -3.40
C ILE A 20 -4.31 -2.54 -4.17
N VAL A 21 -2.99 -2.62 -4.09
CA VAL A 21 -2.22 -3.74 -4.64
C VAL A 21 -1.74 -4.58 -3.46
N GLN A 22 -2.19 -5.82 -3.40
CA GLN A 22 -1.92 -6.73 -2.30
C GLN A 22 -1.11 -7.93 -2.78
N ALA A 23 -0.02 -8.24 -2.08
CA ALA A 23 0.74 -9.46 -2.34
C ALA A 23 -0.01 -10.68 -1.84
N ARG A 24 0.11 -11.81 -2.57
CA ARG A 24 -0.51 -13.07 -2.17
C ARG A 24 0.40 -13.94 -1.31
N PHE A 25 1.70 -13.71 -1.35
CA PHE A 25 2.63 -14.44 -0.49
C PHE A 25 2.33 -14.06 0.97
N ASN A 26 2.24 -15.03 1.86
CA ASN A 26 1.73 -14.86 3.23
C ASN A 26 0.26 -14.40 3.22
N LEU A 27 -0.55 -15.12 2.47
CA LEU A 27 -1.90 -14.69 2.09
C LEU A 27 -2.81 -14.33 3.25
N GLU A 28 -2.87 -15.16 4.30
CA GLU A 28 -3.72 -14.87 5.46
C GLU A 28 -3.40 -13.52 6.06
N TYR A 29 -2.12 -13.23 6.18
CA TYR A 29 -1.66 -12.00 6.77
C TYR A 29 -2.00 -10.80 5.87
N CYS A 30 -1.77 -10.97 4.57
CA CYS A 30 -2.06 -9.90 3.62
C CYS A 30 -3.55 -9.64 3.48
N GLN A 31 -4.38 -10.68 3.57
CA GLN A 31 -5.83 -10.50 3.56
C GLN A 31 -6.31 -9.71 4.76
N ALA A 32 -5.74 -9.98 5.94
CA ALA A 32 -6.08 -9.22 7.14
C ALA A 32 -5.73 -7.73 6.98
N LEU A 33 -4.59 -7.46 6.36
CA LEU A 33 -4.18 -6.08 6.08
C LEU A 33 -5.18 -5.40 5.12
N SER A 34 -5.58 -6.08 4.07
CA SER A 34 -6.54 -5.53 3.11
C SER A 34 -7.90 -5.28 3.73
N GLU A 35 -8.38 -6.19 4.55
CA GLU A 35 -9.67 -6.02 5.24
C GLU A 35 -9.64 -4.80 6.16
N SER A 36 -8.57 -4.65 6.95
CA SER A 36 -8.39 -3.48 7.80
C SER A 36 -8.33 -2.19 6.99
N CYS A 37 -7.60 -2.22 5.89
CA CYS A 37 -7.42 -1.06 5.03
C CYS A 37 -8.75 -0.62 4.44
N ILE A 38 -9.51 -1.57 3.89
CA ILE A 38 -10.81 -1.28 3.28
C ILE A 38 -11.78 -0.73 4.33
N LYS A 39 -11.79 -1.35 5.51
CA LYS A 39 -12.64 -0.88 6.60
C LYS A 39 -12.35 0.57 6.95
N GLU A 40 -11.08 0.93 7.04
CA GLU A 40 -10.69 2.30 7.35
C GLU A 40 -11.07 3.27 6.23
N LEU A 41 -10.87 2.87 4.97
CA LEU A 41 -11.26 3.71 3.84
C LEU A 41 -12.76 3.98 3.84
N LEU A 42 -13.56 2.96 4.12
CA LEU A 42 -15.02 3.13 4.20
C LEU A 42 -15.39 4.07 5.33
N ALA A 43 -14.71 3.95 6.47
CA ALA A 43 -14.94 4.84 7.62
C ALA A 43 -14.63 6.30 7.28
N LEU A 44 -13.65 6.53 6.40
CA LEU A 44 -13.28 7.87 5.96
C LEU A 44 -14.16 8.42 4.84
N GLY A 45 -15.12 7.64 4.38
CA GLY A 45 -16.09 8.10 3.40
C GLY A 45 -15.84 7.64 1.96
N VAL A 46 -14.82 6.81 1.71
CA VAL A 46 -14.60 6.26 0.38
C VAL A 46 -15.71 5.24 0.09
N SER A 47 -16.33 5.36 -1.08
CA SER A 47 -17.38 4.42 -1.46
C SER A 47 -16.79 3.06 -1.79
N HIS A 48 -17.49 2.00 -1.43
CA HIS A 48 -17.07 0.64 -1.74
C HIS A 48 -16.82 0.46 -3.25
N ALA A 49 -17.64 1.08 -4.08
CA ALA A 49 -17.51 1.00 -5.52
C ALA A 49 -16.28 1.71 -6.06
N ASP A 50 -15.67 2.58 -5.27
CA ASP A 50 -14.50 3.37 -5.66
C ASP A 50 -13.19 2.75 -5.16
N ILE A 51 -13.24 1.56 -4.60
CA ILE A 51 -12.06 0.83 -4.14
C ILE A 51 -11.84 -0.37 -5.05
N GLN A 52 -10.66 -0.45 -5.66
CA GLN A 52 -10.28 -1.59 -6.49
C GLN A 52 -9.15 -2.35 -5.81
N LEU A 53 -9.29 -3.66 -5.70
CA LEU A 53 -8.27 -4.53 -5.13
C LEU A 53 -7.62 -5.35 -6.23
N VAL A 54 -6.31 -5.27 -6.35
CA VAL A 54 -5.52 -6.04 -7.29
C VAL A 54 -4.53 -6.89 -6.49
N THR A 55 -4.41 -8.18 -6.81
CA THR A 55 -3.45 -9.03 -6.13
C THR A 55 -2.30 -9.40 -7.06
N VAL A 56 -1.11 -9.56 -6.48
CA VAL A 56 0.11 -9.95 -7.18
C VAL A 56 0.79 -11.07 -6.39
N PRO A 57 1.68 -11.86 -7.02
CA PRO A 57 2.29 -13.00 -6.32
C PRO A 57 3.08 -12.61 -5.07
N GLY A 58 3.91 -11.57 -5.12
CA GLY A 58 4.73 -11.18 -4.00
C GLY A 58 5.03 -9.69 -4.00
N ALA A 59 5.78 -9.24 -2.99
CA ALA A 59 6.08 -7.83 -2.82
C ALA A 59 6.90 -7.25 -3.97
N LEU A 60 7.74 -8.04 -4.62
CA LEU A 60 8.56 -7.56 -5.73
C LEU A 60 7.73 -7.19 -6.95
N GLU A 61 6.54 -7.76 -7.11
CA GLU A 61 5.66 -7.46 -8.24
C GLU A 61 4.76 -6.25 -7.99
N ILE A 62 4.73 -5.75 -6.76
CA ILE A 62 3.87 -4.61 -6.40
C ILE A 62 4.23 -3.34 -7.18
N PRO A 63 5.50 -2.94 -7.29
CA PRO A 63 5.81 -1.70 -8.02
C PRO A 63 5.35 -1.71 -9.46
N PHE A 64 5.46 -2.84 -10.16
CA PHE A 64 5.01 -2.92 -11.54
C PHE A 64 3.49 -2.74 -11.64
N ALA A 65 2.73 -3.41 -10.77
CA ALA A 65 1.28 -3.28 -10.76
C ALA A 65 0.85 -1.86 -10.45
N LEU A 66 1.51 -1.21 -9.48
CA LEU A 66 1.24 0.18 -9.17
C LEU A 66 1.51 1.10 -10.36
N SER A 67 2.60 0.85 -11.08
CA SER A 67 2.93 1.62 -12.26
C SER A 67 1.85 1.51 -13.34
N GLN A 68 1.33 0.31 -13.56
CA GLN A 68 0.27 0.10 -14.53
C GLN A 68 -1.03 0.80 -14.13
N LEU A 69 -1.38 0.73 -12.85
CA LEU A 69 -2.57 1.41 -12.35
C LEU A 69 -2.44 2.93 -12.44
N ALA A 70 -1.26 3.45 -12.11
CA ALA A 70 -1.01 4.89 -12.19
C ALA A 70 -1.15 5.42 -13.61
N LYS A 71 -0.77 4.62 -14.61
CA LYS A 71 -0.87 5.02 -16.02
C LYS A 71 -2.30 5.19 -16.50
N THR A 72 -3.26 4.59 -15.81
CA THR A 72 -4.67 4.74 -16.19
C THR A 72 -5.20 6.14 -15.87
N GLU A 73 -4.55 6.83 -14.97
CA GLU A 73 -4.98 8.15 -14.48
C GLU A 73 -6.38 8.14 -13.85
N GLU A 74 -6.84 6.95 -13.45
CA GLU A 74 -8.16 6.79 -12.85
C GLU A 74 -8.17 6.91 -11.32
N PHE A 75 -7.01 6.85 -10.67
CA PHE A 75 -6.93 6.78 -9.22
C PHE A 75 -6.32 8.01 -8.60
N ASP A 76 -6.92 8.43 -7.50
CA ASP A 76 -6.42 9.57 -6.72
C ASP A 76 -5.25 9.17 -5.83
N ALA A 77 -5.21 7.91 -5.40
CA ALA A 77 -4.13 7.37 -4.60
C ALA A 77 -4.07 5.86 -4.74
N LEU A 78 -2.90 5.31 -4.48
CA LEU A 78 -2.67 3.87 -4.51
C LEU A 78 -2.14 3.42 -3.16
N ILE A 79 -2.42 2.17 -2.80
CA ILE A 79 -1.98 1.58 -1.54
C ILE A 79 -1.31 0.24 -1.84
N ALA A 80 -0.11 0.04 -1.30
CA ALA A 80 0.62 -1.21 -1.42
C ALA A 80 0.54 -1.97 -0.10
N LEU A 81 0.10 -3.22 -0.14
CA LEU A 81 -0.01 -4.06 1.05
C LEU A 81 0.71 -5.37 0.84
N GLY A 82 1.50 -5.77 1.82
CA GLY A 82 2.22 -7.02 1.79
C GLY A 82 2.88 -7.29 3.12
N ALA A 83 3.41 -8.50 3.25
CA ALA A 83 4.16 -8.89 4.44
C ALA A 83 5.41 -9.63 3.99
N VAL A 84 6.57 -9.15 4.41
CA VAL A 84 7.85 -9.78 4.13
C VAL A 84 8.41 -10.28 5.46
N ILE A 85 8.51 -11.60 5.58
CA ILE A 85 8.96 -12.25 6.80
C ILE A 85 10.43 -12.62 6.64
N ARG A 86 11.25 -12.25 7.62
CA ARG A 86 12.67 -12.57 7.59
C ARG A 86 12.87 -14.08 7.55
N GLY A 87 13.66 -14.54 6.60
CA GLY A 87 14.11 -15.92 6.52
C GLY A 87 15.58 -16.01 6.88
N GLU A 88 16.19 -17.16 6.57
CA GLU A 88 17.60 -17.40 6.85
C GLU A 88 18.53 -16.87 5.76
N THR A 89 17.97 -16.42 4.64
CA THR A 89 18.74 -15.96 3.48
C THR A 89 18.67 -14.46 3.32
N TYR A 90 19.51 -13.93 2.43
CA TYR A 90 19.51 -12.52 2.08
C TYR A 90 18.24 -12.10 1.35
N HIS A 91 17.39 -13.05 0.97
CA HIS A 91 16.16 -12.77 0.22
C HIS A 91 15.26 -11.73 0.92
N PHE A 92 15.18 -11.77 2.25
CA PHE A 92 14.39 -10.82 3.02
C PHE A 92 14.80 -9.36 2.72
N GLU A 93 16.11 -9.09 2.80
CA GLU A 93 16.63 -7.74 2.58
C GLU A 93 16.42 -7.30 1.15
N LEU A 94 16.62 -8.20 0.20
CA LEU A 94 16.42 -7.91 -1.21
C LEU A 94 14.97 -7.53 -1.51
N VAL A 95 14.02 -8.33 -1.05
CA VAL A 95 12.61 -8.07 -1.29
C VAL A 95 12.17 -6.77 -0.63
N SER A 96 12.58 -6.55 0.63
CA SER A 96 12.23 -5.34 1.37
C SER A 96 12.76 -4.08 0.70
N ASN A 97 14.03 -4.10 0.32
CA ASN A 97 14.67 -2.92 -0.25
C ASN A 97 14.19 -2.63 -1.66
N GLU A 98 14.06 -3.65 -2.50
CA GLU A 98 13.66 -3.45 -3.89
C GLU A 98 12.18 -3.04 -4.00
N SER A 99 11.29 -3.63 -3.19
CA SER A 99 9.90 -3.24 -3.24
C SER A 99 9.70 -1.80 -2.76
N ALA A 100 10.36 -1.41 -1.66
CA ALA A 100 10.26 -0.05 -1.14
C ALA A 100 10.82 0.97 -2.14
N SER A 101 11.97 0.69 -2.72
CA SER A 101 12.61 1.56 -3.70
C SER A 101 11.73 1.71 -4.95
N GLY A 102 11.16 0.60 -5.42
CA GLY A 102 10.30 0.62 -6.60
C GLY A 102 9.01 1.42 -6.37
N ILE A 103 8.41 1.27 -5.20
CA ILE A 103 7.20 2.02 -4.86
C ILE A 103 7.48 3.52 -4.84
N THR A 104 8.58 3.91 -4.22
CA THR A 104 8.98 5.33 -4.19
C THR A 104 9.16 5.88 -5.59
N ARG A 105 9.83 5.12 -6.45
CA ARG A 105 10.06 5.55 -7.84
C ARG A 105 8.75 5.73 -8.59
N VAL A 106 7.82 4.79 -8.47
CA VAL A 106 6.53 4.88 -9.15
C VAL A 106 5.76 6.11 -8.70
N SER A 107 5.74 6.37 -7.39
CA SER A 107 5.03 7.53 -6.86
C SER A 107 5.59 8.83 -7.41
N LEU A 108 6.90 8.96 -7.45
CA LEU A 108 7.56 10.17 -7.95
C LEU A 108 7.36 10.33 -9.45
N ASP A 109 7.54 9.25 -10.21
CA ASP A 109 7.43 9.30 -11.67
C ASP A 109 6.01 9.56 -12.15
N ALA A 110 5.03 8.97 -11.47
CA ALA A 110 3.63 9.09 -11.88
C ALA A 110 2.92 10.29 -11.26
N GLY A 111 3.48 10.85 -10.19
CA GLY A 111 2.85 11.94 -9.48
C GLY A 111 1.58 11.54 -8.73
N VAL A 112 1.48 10.27 -8.34
CA VAL A 112 0.34 9.73 -7.61
C VAL A 112 0.78 9.34 -6.20
N PRO A 113 0.08 9.78 -5.15
CA PRO A 113 0.43 9.37 -3.80
C PRO A 113 0.28 7.86 -3.65
N ILE A 114 1.27 7.22 -3.04
CA ILE A 114 1.24 5.79 -2.78
C ILE A 114 1.57 5.56 -1.31
N ALA A 115 0.63 4.96 -0.58
CA ALA A 115 0.87 4.55 0.79
C ALA A 115 1.54 3.18 0.78
N ASN A 116 2.66 3.06 1.47
CA ASN A 116 3.40 1.80 1.56
C ASN A 116 3.05 1.11 2.87
N GLY A 117 2.20 0.09 2.78
CA GLY A 117 1.82 -0.75 3.91
C GLY A 117 2.47 -2.13 3.85
N ILE A 118 3.64 -2.24 3.21
CA ILE A 118 4.39 -3.50 3.21
C ILE A 118 5.12 -3.60 4.54
N LEU A 119 4.73 -4.61 5.32
CA LEU A 119 5.31 -4.86 6.63
C LEU A 119 6.50 -5.81 6.51
N THR A 120 7.55 -5.51 7.26
CA THR A 120 8.71 -6.38 7.35
C THR A 120 8.90 -6.75 8.81
N CYS A 121 9.07 -8.04 9.10
CA CYS A 121 9.23 -8.50 10.47
C CYS A 121 10.03 -9.79 10.52
N ASP A 122 10.50 -10.12 11.71
CA ASP A 122 11.32 -11.32 11.91
C ASP A 122 10.49 -12.58 11.80
N THR A 123 9.30 -12.58 12.37
CA THR A 123 8.38 -13.71 12.31
C THR A 123 6.95 -13.22 12.27
N MET A 124 6.08 -14.02 11.67
CA MET A 124 4.65 -13.77 11.64
C MET A 124 4.07 -13.67 13.06
N ARG A 125 4.48 -14.59 13.94
CA ARG A 125 4.01 -14.63 15.32
C ARG A 125 4.34 -13.35 16.05
N LYS A 126 5.57 -12.87 15.89
CA LYS A 126 6.02 -11.65 16.55
C LYS A 126 5.17 -10.45 16.10
N ARG A 127 4.81 -10.42 14.84
CA ARG A 127 3.99 -9.36 14.28
C ARG A 127 2.55 -9.40 14.83
N LEU A 128 1.99 -10.60 14.99
CA LEU A 128 0.63 -10.76 15.49
C LEU A 128 0.53 -10.39 16.99
N LEU A 129 1.60 -10.62 17.74
CA LEU A 129 1.61 -10.31 19.16
C LEU A 129 1.96 -8.85 19.44
N GLY A 130 2.69 -8.25 18.57
CA GLY A 130 3.10 -6.87 18.68
C GLY A 130 2.10 -5.92 18.12
#